data_895a72a4113a6ce5905d6a73258d8b96
#
_entry.id   895a72a4113a6ce5905d6a73258d8b96
#
_cell.length_a   1.000
_cell.length_b   1.000
_cell.length_c   1.000
_cell.angle_alpha   90.00
_cell.angle_beta   90.00
_cell.angle_gamma   90.00
#
_symmetry.space_group_name_H-M   'P 1'
#
loop_
_entity.id
_entity.type
_entity.pdbx_description
1 polymer ?
#
loop_
_entity_poly.entity_id
_entity_poly.type
_entity_poly.pdbx_seq_one_letter_code
_entity_poly.pdbx_strand_id
1 'polypeptide(L)'
;GGAVALIGLPFYLCGNKKMKTYGTNNVVFGNETQKGGAGFFEIGLGIPNFLSLDALGGYNFNKNVFVGAGVGYKTYLTAGLVQDRVMASFPIYANAKFSFWKKRIVPYIGANVGYDVANKGLYTGVEFGTRLRNAEGKRGASWWFGAKSEFASSDYMFFSLKVGRSF
;
A
#
# COMPACT_ATOMS: atom_id res chain seq x y z
N GLY A 1 13.66 4.70 21.87
CA GLY A 1 12.87 5.94 21.73
C GLY A 1 12.94 6.60 20.36
N GLY A 2 13.90 6.24 19.47
CA GLY A 2 14.13 6.92 18.20
C GLY A 2 13.16 6.59 17.06
N ALA A 3 12.58 5.39 17.04
CA ALA A 3 11.73 4.95 15.93
C ALA A 3 10.36 5.66 15.90
N VAL A 4 9.83 6.03 17.05
CA VAL A 4 8.52 6.72 17.14
C VAL A 4 8.61 8.17 16.66
N ALA A 5 9.78 8.80 16.81
CA ALA A 5 10.02 10.17 16.35
C ALA A 5 10.02 10.28 14.82
N LEU A 6 10.54 9.28 14.11
CA LEU A 6 10.61 9.27 12.66
C LEU A 6 9.24 9.12 11.98
N ILE A 7 8.31 8.40 12.62
CA ILE A 7 6.94 8.23 12.10
C ILE A 7 6.09 9.47 12.42
N GLY A 8 6.35 10.14 13.54
CA GLY A 8 5.62 11.36 13.95
C GLY A 8 6.00 12.62 13.17
N LEU A 9 7.24 12.71 12.68
CA LEU A 9 7.76 13.91 12.02
C LEU A 9 6.93 14.38 10.80
N PRO A 10 6.53 13.52 9.87
CA PRO A 10 5.69 13.94 8.75
C PRO A 10 4.29 14.41 9.17
N PHE A 11 3.75 13.89 10.28
CA PHE A 11 2.47 14.36 10.81
C PHE A 11 2.59 15.73 11.49
N TYR A 12 3.70 15.99 12.18
CA TYR A 12 3.97 17.28 12.84
C TYR A 12 4.24 18.40 11.84
N LEU A 13 5.00 18.13 10.78
CA LEU A 13 5.30 19.11 9.73
C LEU A 13 4.07 19.46 8.87
N CYS A 14 3.12 18.53 8.70
CA CYS A 14 1.86 18.82 8.02
C CYS A 14 0.85 19.56 8.91
N GLY A 15 0.94 19.44 10.24
CA GLY A 15 0.01 20.04 11.20
C GLY A 15 0.20 21.53 11.45
N ASN A 16 1.43 22.05 11.31
CA ASN A 16 1.78 23.41 11.71
C ASN A 16 1.69 24.48 10.62
N LYS A 17 1.41 24.15 9.37
CA LYS A 17 0.98 25.18 8.41
C LYS A 17 -0.44 25.59 8.78
N LYS A 18 -0.59 26.77 9.43
CA LYS A 18 -1.85 27.48 9.54
C LYS A 18 -2.54 27.40 8.17
N MET A 19 -3.58 26.57 8.06
CA MET A 19 -4.45 26.60 6.90
C MET A 19 -4.99 28.02 6.84
N LYS A 20 -4.55 28.80 5.87
CA LYS A 20 -5.27 29.98 5.48
C LYS A 20 -6.68 29.51 5.20
N THR A 21 -7.63 29.98 5.98
CA THR A 21 -9.05 29.75 5.77
C THR A 21 -9.37 30.47 4.45
N TYR A 22 -9.15 29.79 3.35
CA TYR A 22 -9.78 30.16 2.10
C TYR A 22 -11.27 29.94 2.33
N GLY A 23 -12.01 31.01 2.11
CA GLY A 23 -13.43 31.09 2.37
C GLY A 23 -14.17 29.82 1.94
N THR A 24 -15.27 29.59 2.59
CA THR A 24 -16.23 28.48 2.52
C THR A 24 -16.74 28.11 1.12
N ASN A 25 -15.91 28.16 0.12
CA ASN A 25 -16.14 27.44 -1.11
C ASN A 25 -15.81 25.99 -0.82
N ASN A 26 -16.84 25.14 -0.80
CA ASN A 26 -16.76 23.70 -0.77
C ASN A 26 -15.70 23.25 -1.78
N VAL A 27 -14.44 23.15 -1.34
CA VAL A 27 -13.42 22.46 -2.11
C VAL A 27 -13.86 21.00 -2.07
N VAL A 28 -14.65 20.63 -3.04
CA VAL A 28 -14.97 19.26 -3.35
C VAL A 28 -13.63 18.64 -3.75
N PHE A 29 -12.95 18.06 -2.76
CA PHE A 29 -11.80 17.22 -3.04
C PHE A 29 -12.26 16.18 -4.04
N GLY A 30 -11.72 16.29 -5.21
CA GLY A 30 -12.14 15.71 -6.48
C GLY A 30 -12.99 14.46 -6.39
N ASN A 31 -13.88 14.34 -7.31
CA ASN A 31 -14.79 13.21 -7.52
C ASN A 31 -14.05 11.86 -7.75
N GLU A 32 -12.99 11.58 -6.99
CA GLU A 32 -12.31 10.28 -6.93
C GLU A 32 -13.18 9.16 -6.34
N THR A 33 -14.45 9.37 -6.35
CA THR A 33 -15.42 8.52 -5.69
C THR A 33 -16.30 7.81 -6.65
N GLN A 34 -15.90 7.84 -7.88
CA GLN A 34 -16.59 7.09 -8.90
C GLN A 34 -16.29 5.61 -8.70
N LYS A 35 -17.36 4.84 -8.59
CA LYS A 35 -17.37 3.40 -8.84
C LYS A 35 -16.63 3.17 -10.15
N GLY A 36 -15.67 2.28 -10.19
CA GLY A 36 -14.94 2.02 -11.42
C GLY A 36 -13.67 1.20 -11.23
N GLY A 37 -13.09 0.80 -12.34
CA GLY A 37 -11.82 0.10 -12.37
C GLY A 37 -10.70 0.97 -11.82
N ALA A 38 -9.78 0.35 -11.11
CA ALA A 38 -8.56 1.00 -10.61
C ALA A 38 -7.40 0.02 -10.71
N GLY A 39 -6.23 0.55 -11.06
CA GLY A 39 -4.97 -0.16 -11.04
C GLY A 39 -4.03 0.43 -10.01
N PHE A 40 -3.12 -0.39 -9.47
CA PHE A 40 -2.10 0.01 -8.54
C PHE A 40 -0.78 -0.63 -8.93
N PHE A 41 0.28 0.12 -8.76
CA PHE A 41 1.63 -0.39 -8.79
C PHE A 41 2.33 0.00 -7.50
N GLU A 42 2.92 -0.95 -6.79
CA GLU A 42 3.54 -0.77 -5.49
C GLU A 42 4.96 -1.32 -5.49
N ILE A 43 5.87 -0.58 -4.89
CA ILE A 43 7.26 -1.00 -4.63
C ILE A 43 7.45 -1.01 -3.12
N GLY A 44 8.07 -2.05 -2.59
CA GLY A 44 8.34 -2.18 -1.17
C GLY A 44 9.77 -2.64 -0.89
N LEU A 45 10.28 -2.17 0.23
CA LEU A 45 11.53 -2.65 0.83
C LEU A 45 11.20 -3.26 2.19
N GLY A 46 11.74 -4.42 2.46
CA GLY A 46 11.36 -5.16 3.67
C GLY A 46 12.51 -5.78 4.45
N ILE A 47 12.14 -6.32 5.59
CA ILE A 47 13.02 -7.05 6.52
C ILE A 47 12.64 -8.54 6.46
N PRO A 48 13.59 -9.44 6.31
CA PRO A 48 15.02 -9.23 6.07
C PRO A 48 15.28 -8.82 4.61
N ASN A 49 16.02 -7.78 4.37
CA ASN A 49 16.52 -7.21 3.12
C ASN A 49 15.94 -7.77 1.81
N PHE A 50 14.69 -7.48 1.50
CA PHE A 50 14.07 -7.86 0.25
C PHE A 50 13.41 -6.68 -0.47
N LEU A 51 13.37 -6.76 -1.79
CA LEU A 51 12.62 -5.87 -2.66
C LEU A 51 11.31 -6.56 -3.05
N SER A 52 10.20 -5.85 -2.99
CA SER A 52 8.91 -6.30 -3.51
C SER A 52 8.39 -5.38 -4.60
N LEU A 53 7.80 -5.96 -5.63
CA LEU A 53 7.07 -5.28 -6.68
C LEU A 53 5.68 -5.91 -6.74
N ASP A 54 4.64 -5.12 -6.64
CA ASP A 54 3.26 -5.59 -6.69
C ASP A 54 2.47 -4.81 -7.75
N ALA A 55 1.68 -5.50 -8.55
CA ALA A 55 0.73 -4.92 -9.48
C ALA A 55 -0.66 -5.45 -9.16
N LEU A 56 -1.61 -4.53 -8.99
CA LEU A 56 -2.99 -4.85 -8.63
C LEU A 56 -3.96 -4.22 -9.62
N GLY A 57 -5.02 -4.95 -9.94
CA GLY A 57 -6.16 -4.46 -10.69
C GLY A 57 -7.45 -4.82 -9.99
N GLY A 58 -8.44 -3.94 -10.03
CA GLY A 58 -9.70 -4.22 -9.34
C GLY A 58 -10.74 -3.13 -9.51
N TYR A 59 -11.67 -3.08 -8.58
CA TYR A 59 -12.84 -2.22 -8.64
C TYR A 59 -13.06 -1.47 -7.33
N ASN A 60 -13.29 -0.17 -7.42
CA ASN A 60 -13.73 0.65 -6.32
C ASN A 60 -15.27 0.60 -6.24
N PHE A 61 -15.80 -0.08 -5.23
CA PHE A 61 -17.25 -0.13 -4.99
C PHE A 61 -17.80 1.20 -4.49
N ASN A 62 -16.99 1.90 -3.72
CA ASN A 62 -17.28 3.23 -3.21
C ASN A 62 -15.95 3.96 -2.87
N LYS A 63 -16.07 5.14 -2.24
CA LYS A 63 -14.93 5.97 -1.80
C LYS A 63 -13.93 5.27 -0.89
N ASN A 64 -14.41 4.26 -0.19
CA ASN A 64 -13.72 3.66 0.94
C ASN A 64 -13.30 2.23 0.67
N VAL A 65 -13.93 1.53 -0.26
CA VAL A 65 -13.75 0.09 -0.49
C VAL A 65 -13.23 -0.17 -1.89
N PHE A 66 -12.06 -0.76 -1.96
CA PHE A 66 -11.47 -1.36 -3.15
C PHE A 66 -11.37 -2.87 -2.96
N VAL A 67 -11.69 -3.62 -4.00
CA VAL A 67 -11.47 -5.08 -4.07
C VAL A 67 -10.85 -5.39 -5.42
N GLY A 68 -9.83 -6.22 -5.43
CA GLY A 68 -9.12 -6.56 -6.65
C GLY A 68 -8.29 -7.83 -6.53
N ALA A 69 -7.52 -8.09 -7.56
CA ALA A 69 -6.52 -9.13 -7.60
C ALA A 69 -5.16 -8.54 -7.95
N GLY A 70 -4.10 -9.18 -7.52
CA GLY A 70 -2.75 -8.72 -7.76
C GLY A 70 -1.79 -9.87 -7.98
N VAL A 71 -0.66 -9.51 -8.56
CA VAL A 71 0.52 -10.36 -8.67
C VAL A 71 1.69 -9.62 -8.04
N GLY A 72 2.55 -10.35 -7.37
CA GLY A 72 3.74 -9.81 -6.73
C GLY A 72 5.00 -10.54 -7.17
N TYR A 73 6.11 -9.84 -7.07
CA TYR A 73 7.44 -10.39 -7.17
C TYR A 73 8.27 -9.92 -5.99
N LYS A 74 8.94 -10.85 -5.31
CA LYS A 74 9.84 -10.52 -4.20
C LYS A 74 11.17 -11.18 -4.43
N THR A 75 12.25 -10.47 -4.17
CA THR A 75 13.60 -10.99 -4.25
C THR A 75 14.45 -10.46 -3.10
N TYR A 76 15.33 -11.31 -2.58
CA TYR A 76 16.27 -10.91 -1.55
C TYR A 76 17.44 -10.14 -2.15
N LEU A 77 17.83 -9.05 -1.48
CA LEU A 77 18.93 -8.20 -1.91
C LEU A 77 20.32 -8.68 -1.46
N THR A 78 20.36 -9.64 -0.55
CA THR A 78 21.61 -10.21 -0.01
C THR A 78 21.88 -11.59 -0.61
N ALA A 79 22.55 -11.60 -1.73
CA ALA A 79 23.07 -12.83 -2.37
C ALA A 79 24.37 -13.32 -1.72
N GLY A 80 24.50 -13.39 -0.42
CA GLY A 80 25.78 -13.74 0.17
C GLY A 80 25.79 -14.38 1.55
N LEU A 81 24.68 -14.40 2.25
CA LEU A 81 24.66 -14.86 3.65
C LEU A 81 23.68 -16.02 3.92
N VAL A 82 22.94 -16.47 2.94
CA VAL A 82 22.09 -17.65 3.08
C VAL A 82 22.47 -18.63 1.98
N GLN A 83 23.15 -19.67 2.39
CA GLN A 83 23.57 -20.78 1.55
C GLN A 83 22.38 -21.30 0.72
N ASP A 84 22.51 -21.26 -0.62
CA ASP A 84 21.83 -22.07 -1.62
C ASP A 84 20.36 -21.84 -1.96
N ARG A 85 19.67 -20.80 -1.52
CA ARG A 85 18.33 -20.53 -2.06
C ARG A 85 18.12 -19.04 -2.35
N VAL A 86 18.11 -18.68 -3.61
CA VAL A 86 17.48 -17.42 -4.06
C VAL A 86 15.97 -17.60 -3.84
N MET A 87 15.48 -17.20 -2.72
CA MET A 87 14.04 -17.25 -2.44
C MET A 87 13.36 -16.12 -3.17
N ALA A 88 13.00 -16.34 -4.42
CA ALA A 88 12.04 -15.51 -5.11
C ALA A 88 10.63 -15.97 -4.70
N SER A 89 9.72 -15.02 -4.47
CA SER A 89 8.32 -15.28 -4.18
C SER A 89 7.48 -14.66 -5.28
N PHE A 90 6.49 -15.42 -5.80
CA PHE A 90 5.54 -14.98 -6.83
C PHE A 90 4.10 -15.19 -6.34
N PRO A 91 3.60 -14.33 -5.47
CA PRO A 91 2.23 -14.43 -5.00
C PRO A 91 1.25 -13.94 -6.07
N ILE A 92 0.16 -14.71 -6.24
CA ILE A 92 -1.07 -14.30 -6.92
C ILE A 92 -2.14 -14.22 -5.84
N TYR A 93 -2.79 -13.07 -5.68
CA TYR A 93 -3.66 -12.85 -4.52
C TYR A 93 -4.86 -11.96 -4.81
N ALA A 94 -5.92 -12.18 -4.06
CA ALA A 94 -7.02 -11.23 -3.90
C ALA A 94 -6.62 -10.18 -2.86
N ASN A 95 -7.02 -8.94 -3.09
CA ASN A 95 -6.76 -7.81 -2.21
C ASN A 95 -8.05 -7.05 -1.91
N ALA A 96 -8.23 -6.66 -0.66
CA ALA A 96 -9.29 -5.75 -0.25
C ALA A 96 -8.66 -4.60 0.55
N LYS A 97 -8.97 -3.35 0.19
CA LYS A 97 -8.51 -2.15 0.91
C LYS A 97 -9.71 -1.33 1.38
N PHE A 98 -9.66 -0.90 2.63
CA PHE A 98 -10.66 -0.04 3.24
C PHE A 98 -10.03 1.28 3.70
N SER A 99 -10.57 2.41 3.25
CA SER A 99 -10.12 3.77 3.55
C SER A 99 -11.11 4.45 4.50
N PHE A 100 -10.62 5.03 5.62
CA PHE A 100 -11.48 5.46 6.72
C PHE A 100 -12.10 6.84 6.54
N TRP A 101 -11.44 7.80 5.88
CA TRP A 101 -11.84 9.21 5.85
C TRP A 101 -11.93 9.80 4.44
N LYS A 102 -12.58 10.98 4.35
CA LYS A 102 -12.77 11.74 3.09
C LYS A 102 -11.81 12.94 2.96
N LYS A 103 -10.66 12.92 3.66
CA LYS A 103 -9.68 14.01 3.67
C LYS A 103 -8.61 13.81 2.58
N ARG A 104 -7.72 14.79 2.42
CA ARG A 104 -6.58 14.71 1.51
C ARG A 104 -5.62 13.56 1.88
N ILE A 105 -5.39 13.37 3.17
CA ILE A 105 -4.63 12.25 3.71
C ILE A 105 -5.64 11.27 4.30
N VAL A 106 -5.68 10.08 3.76
CA VAL A 106 -6.67 9.05 4.09
C VAL A 106 -5.97 7.82 4.61
N PRO A 107 -6.11 7.47 5.88
CA PRO A 107 -5.62 6.19 6.37
C PRO A 107 -6.41 5.04 5.76
N TYR A 108 -5.72 3.94 5.51
CA TYR A 108 -6.32 2.71 5.02
C TYR A 108 -5.77 1.48 5.72
N ILE A 109 -6.56 0.43 5.68
CA ILE A 109 -6.17 -0.93 6.04
C ILE A 109 -6.50 -1.83 4.85
N GLY A 110 -5.71 -2.86 4.64
CA GLY A 110 -5.96 -3.85 3.60
C GLY A 110 -5.61 -5.25 4.04
N ALA A 111 -6.15 -6.21 3.31
CA ALA A 111 -5.87 -7.63 3.49
C ALA A 111 -5.63 -8.29 2.13
N ASN A 112 -4.74 -9.27 2.13
CA ASN A 112 -4.39 -10.08 0.98
C ASN A 112 -4.57 -11.55 1.33
N VAL A 113 -5.09 -12.32 0.38
CA VAL A 113 -5.15 -13.78 0.46
C VAL A 113 -4.92 -14.36 -0.92
N GLY A 114 -4.08 -15.38 -1.02
CA GLY A 114 -3.73 -15.96 -2.31
C GLY A 114 -2.79 -17.15 -2.20
N TYR A 115 -2.02 -17.35 -3.24
CA TYR A 115 -1.11 -18.47 -3.40
C TYR A 115 0.25 -17.98 -3.90
N ASP A 116 1.31 -18.42 -3.26
CA ASP A 116 2.68 -18.20 -3.71
C ASP A 116 3.10 -19.36 -4.63
N VAL A 117 3.24 -19.03 -5.91
CA VAL A 117 3.56 -20.03 -6.95
C VAL A 117 4.97 -20.57 -6.80
N ALA A 118 5.93 -19.73 -6.42
CA ALA A 118 7.32 -20.14 -6.26
C ALA A 118 7.51 -21.06 -5.07
N ASN A 119 6.87 -20.76 -3.95
CA ASN A 119 6.98 -21.51 -2.70
C ASN A 119 5.86 -22.54 -2.52
N LYS A 120 4.94 -22.65 -3.48
CA LYS A 120 3.81 -23.61 -3.49
C LYS A 120 3.00 -23.62 -2.19
N GLY A 121 2.62 -22.43 -1.71
CA GLY A 121 1.93 -22.32 -0.44
C GLY A 121 0.94 -21.18 -0.33
N LEU A 122 0.18 -21.18 0.76
CA LEU A 122 -0.76 -20.11 1.08
C LEU A 122 0.00 -18.79 1.27
N TYR A 123 -0.55 -17.73 0.68
CA TYR A 123 -0.08 -16.37 0.85
C TYR A 123 -1.17 -15.55 1.52
N THR A 124 -0.82 -14.92 2.65
CA THR A 124 -1.72 -14.00 3.36
C THR A 124 -0.96 -12.76 3.78
N GLY A 125 -1.66 -11.64 3.91
CA GLY A 125 -1.02 -10.42 4.38
C GLY A 125 -2.04 -9.39 4.85
N VAL A 126 -1.56 -8.53 5.74
CA VAL A 126 -2.28 -7.33 6.16
C VAL A 126 -1.42 -6.11 5.86
N GLU A 127 -2.06 -5.02 5.46
CA GLU A 127 -1.39 -3.78 5.17
C GLU A 127 -2.12 -2.61 5.81
N PHE A 128 -1.38 -1.59 6.19
CA PHE A 128 -1.92 -0.34 6.70
C PHE A 128 -1.06 0.83 6.25
N GLY A 129 -1.68 1.97 6.08
CA GLY A 129 -0.94 3.14 5.63
C GLY A 129 -1.81 4.35 5.38
N THR A 130 -1.31 5.23 4.54
CA THR A 130 -1.99 6.45 4.14
C THR A 130 -2.02 6.60 2.63
N ARG A 131 -3.15 7.07 2.13
CA ARG A 131 -3.35 7.46 0.74
C ARG A 131 -3.36 8.98 0.64
N LEU A 132 -2.52 9.53 -0.23
CA LEU A 132 -2.53 10.96 -0.58
C LEU A 132 -3.40 11.15 -1.83
N ARG A 133 -4.52 11.83 -1.67
CA ARG A 133 -5.40 12.19 -2.79
C ARG A 133 -4.92 13.49 -3.44
N ASN A 134 -4.96 13.54 -4.77
CA ASN A 134 -4.68 14.78 -5.49
C ASN A 134 -5.81 15.80 -5.29
N ALA A 135 -5.46 17.08 -5.09
CA ALA A 135 -6.43 18.15 -4.84
C ALA A 135 -7.20 18.59 -6.09
N GLU A 136 -6.69 18.24 -7.25
CA GLU A 136 -7.21 18.70 -8.54
C GLU A 136 -8.10 17.64 -9.17
N GLY A 137 -9.37 17.63 -8.94
CA GLY A 137 -10.49 16.96 -9.64
C GLY A 137 -10.27 16.16 -10.93
N LYS A 138 -9.04 15.99 -11.35
CA LYS A 138 -8.63 15.08 -12.41
C LYS A 138 -8.72 13.65 -11.87
N ARG A 139 -9.23 12.73 -12.64
CA ARG A 139 -9.01 11.28 -12.48
C ARG A 139 -7.52 11.07 -12.31
N GLY A 140 -7.03 11.26 -11.11
CA GLY A 140 -5.63 11.46 -10.83
C GLY A 140 -5.08 10.33 -9.99
N ALA A 141 -3.92 9.89 -10.38
CA ALA A 141 -3.12 8.98 -9.63
C ALA A 141 -2.98 9.43 -8.18
N SER A 142 -3.31 8.57 -7.25
CA SER A 142 -3.08 8.79 -5.82
C SER A 142 -1.80 8.08 -5.40
N TRP A 143 -1.06 8.69 -4.48
CA TRP A 143 0.09 8.04 -3.86
C TRP A 143 -0.34 7.29 -2.61
N TRP A 144 0.23 6.11 -2.42
CA TRP A 144 -0.01 5.24 -1.29
C TRP A 144 1.31 4.98 -0.57
N PHE A 145 1.28 5.12 0.75
CA PHE A 145 2.42 4.85 1.63
C PHE A 145 1.94 3.94 2.73
N GLY A 146 2.63 2.85 2.97
CA GLY A 146 2.18 1.90 3.97
C GLY A 146 3.22 0.91 4.40
N ALA A 147 2.84 0.13 5.39
CA ALA A 147 3.55 -1.04 5.84
C ALA A 147 2.68 -2.26 5.58
N LYS A 148 3.31 -3.37 5.24
CA LYS A 148 2.67 -4.64 4.95
C LYS A 148 3.37 -5.75 5.72
N SER A 149 2.60 -6.55 6.42
CA SER A 149 3.05 -7.80 7.02
C SER A 149 2.46 -8.95 6.23
N GLU A 150 3.28 -9.89 5.84
CA GLU A 150 2.91 -10.99 4.96
C GLU A 150 3.41 -12.31 5.51
N PHE A 151 2.61 -13.33 5.31
CA PHE A 151 2.94 -14.73 5.62
C PHE A 151 2.89 -15.51 4.31
N ALA A 152 4.01 -16.10 3.94
CA ALA A 152 4.10 -17.00 2.81
C ALA A 152 4.50 -18.37 3.31
N SER A 153 3.64 -19.36 3.11
CA SER A 153 3.89 -20.79 3.28
C SER A 153 4.72 -21.18 4.51
N SER A 154 4.03 -21.36 5.61
CA SER A 154 4.39 -22.05 6.85
C SER A 154 5.35 -21.40 7.84
N ASP A 155 6.42 -20.67 7.46
CA ASP A 155 7.40 -20.26 8.48
C ASP A 155 8.03 -18.87 8.31
N TYR A 156 7.68 -18.12 7.25
CA TYR A 156 8.33 -16.85 6.98
C TYR A 156 7.35 -15.68 7.07
N MET A 157 7.58 -14.83 8.04
CA MET A 157 6.92 -13.55 8.18
C MET A 157 7.78 -12.47 7.52
N PHE A 158 7.20 -11.74 6.59
CA PHE A 158 7.84 -10.62 5.91
C PHE A 158 7.22 -9.32 6.38
N PHE A 159 8.06 -8.32 6.60
CA PHE A 159 7.61 -6.98 6.91
C PHE A 159 8.19 -5.99 5.90
N SER A 160 7.35 -5.22 5.22
CA SER A 160 7.79 -4.26 4.19
C SER A 160 7.18 -2.89 4.37
N LEU A 161 7.96 -1.86 4.01
CA LEU A 161 7.46 -0.52 3.77
C LEU A 161 7.21 -0.35 2.28
N LYS A 162 6.05 0.19 1.91
CA LYS A 162 5.61 0.29 0.53
C LYS A 162 5.30 1.72 0.12
N VAL A 163 5.62 2.00 -1.12
CA VAL A 163 5.16 3.19 -1.85
C VAL A 163 4.47 2.71 -3.11
N GLY A 164 3.28 3.21 -3.35
CA GLY A 164 2.51 2.84 -4.52
C GLY A 164 1.81 4.01 -5.19
N ARG A 165 1.41 3.81 -6.43
CA ARG A 165 0.63 4.76 -7.22
C ARG A 165 -0.58 4.06 -7.81
N SER A 166 -1.75 4.69 -7.67
CA SER A 166 -2.99 4.25 -8.35
C SER A 166 -3.22 5.07 -9.63
N PHE A 167 -3.89 4.50 -10.61
CA PHE A 167 -4.27 5.12 -11.88
C PHE A 167 -5.63 4.62 -12.35
#